data_e3e4010b281a0201054a82f34e61c103
#
_entry.id   e3e4010b281a0201054a82f34e61c103
#
_cell.length_a   1.000
_cell.length_b   1.000
_cell.length_c   1.000
_cell.angle_alpha   90.00
_cell.angle_beta   90.00
_cell.angle_gamma   90.00
#
_symmetry.space_group_name_H-M   'P 1'
#
loop_
_entity.id
_entity.type
_entity.pdbx_description
1 polymer ?
#
loop_
_entity_poly.entity_id
_entity_poly.type
_entity_poly.pdbx_seq_one_letter_code
_entity_poly.pdbx_strand_id
1 'polypeptide(L)'
;FTTKSELMEAQEQSPPFGTNLTFPESAYTRFHQTSGTTGVPLRVLDTEESWKWWGHCWGFVMAAAGLTAEDRLFVPFSFGPFIGFWAAVEGSREVSAMMIPGGGRDSLQRLQLMKELGATAMCCTPTYALRLAEVAREENFDLDQIPLRLAIHAGEPGANVPATKQRSE
;
A
#
# COMPACT_ATOMS: atom_id res chain seq x y z
N PHE A 1 -27.53 -6.70 -2.86
CA PHE A 1 -26.12 -6.92 -2.53
C PHE A 1 -25.49 -7.76 -3.62
N THR A 2 -24.26 -7.46 -4.01
CA THR A 2 -23.48 -8.23 -4.99
C THR A 2 -22.37 -8.96 -4.26
N THR A 3 -22.20 -10.24 -4.57
CA THR A 3 -21.14 -11.08 -4.02
C THR A 3 -19.91 -11.09 -4.92
N LYS A 4 -18.75 -11.48 -4.36
CA LYS A 4 -17.53 -11.64 -5.16
C LYS A 4 -17.69 -12.70 -6.25
N SER A 5 -18.44 -13.78 -6.00
CA SER A 5 -18.70 -14.85 -6.97
C SER A 5 -19.47 -14.33 -8.18
N GLU A 6 -20.52 -13.53 -7.95
CA GLU A 6 -21.32 -12.93 -9.03
C GLU A 6 -20.47 -11.99 -9.91
N LEU A 7 -19.55 -11.24 -9.31
CA LEU A 7 -18.61 -10.40 -10.07
C LEU A 7 -17.64 -11.23 -10.91
N MET A 8 -17.15 -12.34 -10.38
CA MET A 8 -16.26 -13.26 -11.11
C MET A 8 -16.96 -13.92 -12.28
N GLU A 9 -18.20 -14.43 -12.07
CA GLU A 9 -19.04 -15.00 -13.12
C GLU A 9 -19.32 -13.97 -14.23
N ALA A 10 -19.64 -12.73 -13.87
CA ALA A 10 -19.85 -11.66 -14.85
C ALA A 10 -18.59 -11.40 -15.70
N GLN A 11 -17.39 -11.46 -15.09
CA GLN A 11 -16.14 -11.29 -15.83
C GLN A 11 -15.78 -12.50 -16.71
N GLU A 12 -16.18 -13.71 -16.35
CA GLU A 12 -16.04 -14.89 -17.19
C GLU A 12 -16.96 -14.85 -18.41
N GLN A 13 -18.21 -14.40 -18.19
CA GLN A 13 -19.23 -14.33 -19.26
C GLN A 13 -19.00 -13.15 -20.22
N SER A 14 -18.43 -12.06 -19.72
CA SER A 14 -18.16 -10.83 -20.48
C SER A 14 -16.75 -10.30 -20.20
N PRO A 15 -15.71 -10.98 -20.73
CA PRO A 15 -14.33 -10.56 -20.49
C PRO A 15 -14.02 -9.25 -21.25
N PRO A 16 -13.04 -8.45 -20.76
CA PRO A 16 -12.22 -8.73 -19.57
C PRO A 16 -12.80 -8.22 -18.25
N PHE A 17 -13.80 -7.34 -18.22
CA PHE A 17 -14.22 -6.59 -17.03
C PHE A 17 -15.62 -6.91 -16.53
N GLY A 18 -16.36 -7.79 -17.21
CA GLY A 18 -17.75 -8.11 -16.84
C GLY A 18 -18.75 -7.03 -17.27
N THR A 19 -19.93 -7.09 -16.67
CA THR A 19 -21.05 -6.19 -17.00
C THR A 19 -21.32 -5.12 -15.93
N ASN A 20 -20.48 -5.04 -14.89
CA ASN A 20 -20.70 -4.16 -13.74
C ASN A 20 -20.07 -2.75 -13.91
N LEU A 21 -19.85 -2.33 -15.14
CA LEU A 21 -19.33 -0.99 -15.43
C LEU A 21 -20.47 0.03 -15.37
N THR A 22 -20.30 1.09 -14.59
CA THR A 22 -21.24 2.22 -14.50
C THR A 22 -21.12 3.16 -15.69
N PHE A 23 -19.91 3.27 -16.24
CA PHE A 23 -19.59 4.17 -17.35
C PHE A 23 -19.07 3.38 -18.55
N PRO A 24 -18.98 4.00 -19.75
CA PRO A 24 -18.25 3.41 -20.87
C PRO A 24 -16.80 3.10 -20.48
N GLU A 25 -16.24 2.01 -21.01
CA GLU A 25 -14.87 1.56 -20.68
C GLU A 25 -13.82 2.66 -20.86
N SER A 26 -14.00 3.53 -21.84
CA SER A 26 -13.11 4.68 -22.11
C SER A 26 -13.08 5.75 -21.00
N ALA A 27 -14.01 5.70 -20.04
CA ALA A 27 -14.02 6.60 -18.89
C ALA A 27 -13.10 6.14 -17.75
N TYR A 28 -12.63 4.89 -17.80
CA TYR A 28 -11.77 4.34 -16.76
C TYR A 28 -10.31 4.53 -17.13
N THR A 29 -9.54 5.02 -16.18
CA THR A 29 -8.13 5.38 -16.37
C THR A 29 -7.17 4.50 -15.57
N ARG A 30 -7.69 3.67 -14.67
CA ARG A 30 -6.90 2.77 -13.83
C ARG A 30 -7.49 1.38 -13.76
N PHE A 31 -6.59 0.42 -13.73
CA PHE A 31 -6.85 -1.00 -13.58
C PHE A 31 -6.20 -1.53 -12.32
N HIS A 32 -6.96 -2.31 -11.58
CA HIS A 32 -6.48 -3.08 -10.43
C HIS A 32 -7.03 -4.49 -10.48
N GLN A 33 -6.40 -5.39 -9.75
CA GLN A 33 -6.94 -6.74 -9.56
C GLN A 33 -6.64 -7.26 -8.17
N THR A 34 -7.41 -8.23 -7.72
CA THR A 34 -7.12 -8.98 -6.50
C THR A 34 -5.98 -9.97 -6.74
N SER A 35 -5.34 -10.47 -5.67
CA SER A 35 -4.22 -11.42 -5.76
C SER A 35 -4.58 -12.77 -6.40
N GLY A 36 -5.87 -13.11 -6.48
CA GLY A 36 -6.32 -14.36 -7.07
C GLY A 36 -5.92 -15.62 -6.27
N THR A 37 -5.62 -15.51 -4.99
CA THR A 37 -5.22 -16.64 -4.12
C THR A 37 -6.22 -17.80 -4.09
N THR A 38 -7.47 -17.54 -4.44
CA THR A 38 -8.56 -18.52 -4.48
C THR A 38 -9.03 -18.86 -5.90
N GLY A 39 -8.28 -18.46 -6.94
CA GLY A 39 -8.66 -18.67 -8.35
C GLY A 39 -8.32 -17.48 -9.25
N VAL A 40 -9.21 -17.16 -10.20
CA VAL A 40 -9.03 -16.04 -11.15
C VAL A 40 -9.09 -14.70 -10.41
N PRO A 41 -8.15 -13.76 -10.64
CA PRO A 41 -8.21 -12.44 -10.05
C PRO A 41 -9.46 -11.67 -10.47
N LEU A 42 -10.13 -11.04 -9.51
CA LEU A 42 -11.18 -10.08 -9.81
C LEU A 42 -10.55 -8.76 -10.29
N ARG A 43 -10.98 -8.29 -11.45
CA ARG A 43 -10.52 -7.04 -12.07
C ARG A 43 -11.44 -5.90 -11.69
N VAL A 44 -10.85 -4.77 -11.36
CA VAL A 44 -11.55 -3.56 -10.93
C VAL A 44 -11.00 -2.37 -11.70
N LEU A 45 -11.88 -1.51 -12.13
CA LEU A 45 -11.53 -0.28 -12.85
C LEU A 45 -11.92 0.94 -12.04
N ASP A 46 -11.06 1.94 -12.07
CA ASP A 46 -11.33 3.25 -11.48
C ASP A 46 -11.32 4.36 -12.55
N THR A 47 -12.29 5.26 -12.44
CA THR A 47 -12.26 6.54 -13.15
C THR A 47 -11.27 7.48 -12.51
N GLU A 48 -10.95 8.59 -13.16
CA GLU A 48 -10.12 9.65 -12.57
C GLU A 48 -10.74 10.21 -11.29
N GLU A 49 -12.07 10.32 -11.25
CA GLU A 49 -12.78 10.82 -10.07
C GLU A 49 -12.74 9.84 -8.90
N SER A 50 -13.03 8.55 -9.15
CA SER A 50 -12.96 7.52 -8.10
C SER A 50 -11.53 7.38 -7.56
N TRP A 51 -10.53 7.53 -8.42
CA TRP A 51 -9.14 7.47 -8.01
C TRP A 51 -8.73 8.66 -7.13
N LYS A 52 -9.15 9.87 -7.48
CA LYS A 52 -8.96 11.06 -6.63
C LYS A 52 -9.62 10.89 -5.26
N TRP A 53 -10.80 10.28 -5.23
CA TRP A 53 -11.48 9.98 -3.97
C TRP A 53 -10.68 9.02 -3.08
N TRP A 54 -10.05 7.97 -3.67
CA TRP A 54 -9.13 7.10 -2.95
C TRP A 54 -7.96 7.87 -2.34
N GLY A 55 -7.33 8.74 -3.10
CA GLY A 55 -6.26 9.62 -2.61
C GLY A 55 -6.71 10.48 -1.45
N HIS A 56 -7.88 11.10 -1.57
CA HIS A 56 -8.46 11.94 -0.53
C HIS A 56 -8.74 11.16 0.77
N CYS A 57 -9.30 9.95 0.68
CA CYS A 57 -9.50 9.08 1.85
C CYS A 57 -8.18 8.75 2.53
N TRP A 58 -7.14 8.42 1.77
CA TRP A 58 -5.81 8.17 2.32
C TRP A 58 -5.16 9.44 2.90
N GLY A 59 -5.44 10.60 2.33
CA GLY A 59 -5.03 11.89 2.89
C GLY A 59 -5.53 12.09 4.32
N PHE A 60 -6.79 11.76 4.59
CA PHE A 60 -7.34 11.77 5.97
C PHE A 60 -6.60 10.80 6.89
N VAL A 61 -6.33 9.58 6.44
CA VAL A 61 -5.58 8.59 7.24
C VAL A 61 -4.19 9.12 7.58
N MET A 62 -3.49 9.69 6.61
CA MET A 62 -2.13 10.22 6.80
C MET A 62 -2.13 11.45 7.70
N ALA A 63 -3.05 12.39 7.50
CA ALA A 63 -3.18 13.56 8.35
C ALA A 63 -3.53 13.17 9.81
N ALA A 64 -4.44 12.22 10.00
CA ALA A 64 -4.78 11.69 11.33
C ALA A 64 -3.61 10.97 12.01
N ALA A 65 -2.74 10.32 11.23
CA ALA A 65 -1.50 9.72 11.72
C ALA A 65 -0.40 10.76 12.00
N GLY A 66 -0.60 12.03 11.66
CA GLY A 66 0.34 13.12 11.88
C GLY A 66 1.43 13.23 10.82
N LEU A 67 1.18 12.75 9.59
CA LEU A 67 2.04 13.02 8.44
C LEU A 67 1.87 14.49 8.01
N THR A 68 2.98 15.12 7.64
CA THR A 68 3.05 16.52 7.19
C THR A 68 3.96 16.65 5.96
N ALA A 69 4.06 17.85 5.41
CA ALA A 69 4.97 18.17 4.31
C ALA A 69 6.48 18.00 4.66
N GLU A 70 6.81 17.95 5.94
CA GLU A 70 8.18 17.72 6.41
C GLU A 70 8.57 16.25 6.37
N ASP A 71 7.61 15.35 6.16
CA ASP A 71 7.83 13.92 6.20
C ASP A 71 8.29 13.33 4.88
N ARG A 72 9.06 12.26 5.01
CA ARG A 72 9.52 11.40 3.92
C ARG A 72 8.93 10.01 4.12
N LEU A 73 7.86 9.75 3.37
CA LEU A 73 7.11 8.49 3.43
C LEU A 73 7.78 7.42 2.59
N PHE A 74 8.34 6.42 3.21
CA PHE A 74 8.90 5.25 2.54
C PHE A 74 7.82 4.20 2.27
N VAL A 75 7.74 3.72 1.02
CA VAL A 75 6.77 2.73 0.57
C VAL A 75 7.51 1.52 -0.01
N PRO A 76 7.71 0.44 0.78
CA PRO A 76 8.55 -0.72 0.40
C PRO A 76 7.84 -1.72 -0.52
N PHE A 77 7.21 -1.25 -1.61
CA PHE A 77 6.46 -2.11 -2.53
C PHE A 77 7.04 -2.14 -3.92
N SER A 78 6.93 -3.31 -4.53
CA SER A 78 7.02 -3.47 -5.97
C SER A 78 5.62 -3.26 -6.54
N PHE A 79 5.32 -2.05 -6.96
CA PHE A 79 3.99 -1.62 -7.41
C PHE A 79 3.46 -2.51 -8.56
N GLY A 80 2.68 -3.53 -8.19
CA GLY A 80 1.95 -4.39 -9.12
C GLY A 80 0.51 -3.90 -9.35
N PRO A 81 -0.36 -4.71 -9.96
CA PRO A 81 -1.74 -4.33 -10.25
C PRO A 81 -2.67 -4.35 -9.03
N PHE A 82 -2.15 -4.24 -7.82
CA PHE A 82 -2.90 -4.25 -6.57
C PHE A 82 -3.15 -2.85 -6.08
N ILE A 83 -4.41 -2.52 -5.77
CA ILE A 83 -4.80 -1.17 -5.37
C ILE A 83 -4.08 -0.66 -4.12
N GLY A 84 -3.81 -1.54 -3.13
CA GLY A 84 -3.48 -1.21 -1.75
C GLY A 84 -2.62 0.04 -1.58
N PHE A 85 -1.37 -0.03 -2.00
CA PHE A 85 -0.43 1.07 -1.75
C PHE A 85 -0.32 2.11 -2.86
N TRP A 86 -0.91 1.86 -4.03
CA TRP A 86 -1.08 2.90 -5.04
C TRP A 86 -1.95 4.05 -4.53
N ALA A 87 -3.05 3.73 -3.83
CA ALA A 87 -3.92 4.74 -3.24
C ALA A 87 -3.22 5.50 -2.10
N ALA A 88 -2.34 4.84 -1.32
CA ALA A 88 -1.52 5.50 -0.31
C ALA A 88 -0.51 6.50 -0.93
N VAL A 89 0.04 6.21 -2.12
CA VAL A 89 0.87 7.16 -2.86
C VAL A 89 0.10 8.43 -3.22
N GLU A 90 -1.13 8.29 -3.68
CA GLU A 90 -1.97 9.47 -3.93
C GLU A 90 -2.28 10.23 -2.64
N GLY A 91 -2.54 9.52 -1.53
CA GLY A 91 -2.74 10.15 -0.21
C GLY A 91 -1.56 10.97 0.28
N SER A 92 -0.32 10.56 -0.03
CA SER A 92 0.88 11.33 0.35
C SER A 92 0.92 12.72 -0.31
N ARG A 93 0.32 12.87 -1.48
CA ARG A 93 0.19 14.17 -2.19
C ARG A 93 -0.78 15.11 -1.48
N GLU A 94 -1.86 14.57 -0.89
CA GLU A 94 -2.84 15.37 -0.15
C GLU A 94 -2.22 16.05 1.07
N VAL A 95 -1.24 15.41 1.71
CA VAL A 95 -0.50 15.97 2.86
C VAL A 95 0.85 16.57 2.46
N SER A 96 1.15 16.63 1.17
CA SER A 96 2.40 17.16 0.60
C SER A 96 3.68 16.47 1.12
N ALA A 97 3.58 15.24 1.64
CA ALA A 97 4.73 14.47 2.09
C ALA A 97 5.54 13.92 0.90
N MET A 98 6.86 13.93 1.01
CA MET A 98 7.73 13.34 -0.01
C MET A 98 7.59 11.81 0.01
N MET A 99 7.19 11.20 -1.10
CA MET A 99 7.12 9.75 -1.23
C MET A 99 8.43 9.16 -1.76
N ILE A 100 8.99 8.16 -1.06
CA ILE A 100 10.18 7.41 -1.44
C ILE A 100 9.76 5.99 -1.84
N PRO A 101 9.85 5.62 -3.14
CA PRO A 101 9.49 4.28 -3.60
C PRO A 101 10.61 3.28 -3.28
N GLY A 102 10.29 2.19 -2.59
CA GLY A 102 11.21 1.12 -2.22
C GLY A 102 11.15 -0.11 -3.13
N GLY A 103 10.48 -0.03 -4.29
CA GLY A 103 10.34 -1.16 -5.20
C GLY A 103 11.65 -1.61 -5.85
N GLY A 104 11.71 -2.88 -6.29
CA GLY A 104 12.88 -3.44 -6.99
C GLY A 104 14.13 -3.67 -6.13
N ARG A 105 14.02 -3.57 -4.81
CA ARG A 105 15.11 -3.74 -3.85
C ARG A 105 14.81 -4.88 -2.88
N ASP A 106 15.85 -5.56 -2.40
CA ASP A 106 15.75 -6.45 -1.26
C ASP A 106 15.58 -5.68 0.07
N SER A 107 15.36 -6.41 1.17
CA SER A 107 15.05 -5.79 2.45
C SER A 107 16.23 -4.99 3.04
N LEU A 108 17.46 -5.46 2.87
CA LEU A 108 18.64 -4.73 3.34
C LEU A 108 18.86 -3.44 2.55
N GLN A 109 18.73 -3.50 1.23
CA GLN A 109 18.82 -2.32 0.36
C GLN A 109 17.72 -1.29 0.67
N ARG A 110 16.53 -1.74 1.10
CA ARG A 110 15.45 -0.86 1.56
C ARG A 110 15.82 -0.16 2.86
N LEU A 111 16.38 -0.87 3.83
CA LEU A 111 16.87 -0.27 5.08
C LEU A 111 17.96 0.77 4.81
N GLN A 112 18.90 0.46 3.93
CA GLN A 112 19.95 1.38 3.51
C GLN A 112 19.36 2.64 2.87
N LEU A 113 18.38 2.49 1.97
CA LEU A 113 17.73 3.62 1.31
C LEU A 113 16.93 4.48 2.30
N MET A 114 16.24 3.86 3.27
CA MET A 114 15.52 4.58 4.33
C MET A 114 16.49 5.45 5.15
N LYS A 115 17.66 4.92 5.50
CA LYS A 115 18.72 5.65 6.19
C LYS A 115 19.27 6.78 5.34
N GLU A 116 19.69 6.49 4.11
CA GLU A 116 20.31 7.46 3.19
C GLU A 116 19.39 8.65 2.90
N LEU A 117 18.11 8.40 2.72
CA LEU A 117 17.12 9.44 2.40
C LEU A 117 16.42 10.00 3.65
N GLY A 118 16.76 9.51 4.85
CA GLY A 118 16.19 9.98 6.09
C GLY A 118 14.67 9.80 6.15
N ALA A 119 14.19 8.59 5.86
CA ALA A 119 12.75 8.28 5.92
C ALA A 119 12.20 8.48 7.33
N THR A 120 11.17 9.31 7.46
CA THR A 120 10.53 9.64 8.75
C THR A 120 9.24 8.86 8.98
N ALA A 121 8.66 8.36 7.90
CA ALA A 121 7.44 7.56 7.95
C ALA A 121 7.54 6.36 6.99
N MET A 122 6.82 5.28 7.30
CA MET A 122 6.72 4.10 6.46
C MET A 122 5.27 3.64 6.33
N CYS A 123 4.87 3.19 5.13
CA CYS A 123 3.58 2.54 4.91
C CYS A 123 3.80 1.13 4.38
N CYS A 124 3.46 0.10 5.15
CA CYS A 124 3.66 -1.30 4.77
C CYS A 124 2.69 -2.25 5.49
N THR A 125 2.73 -3.54 5.13
CA THR A 125 2.04 -4.56 5.92
C THR A 125 2.76 -4.81 7.25
N PRO A 126 2.05 -5.18 8.32
CA PRO A 126 2.67 -5.51 9.61
C PRO A 126 3.75 -6.58 9.50
N THR A 127 3.50 -7.66 8.75
CA THR A 127 4.48 -8.75 8.58
C THR A 127 5.74 -8.28 7.87
N TYR A 128 5.61 -7.33 6.94
CA TYR A 128 6.79 -6.79 6.27
C TYR A 128 7.62 -5.88 7.19
N ALA A 129 6.99 -5.11 8.06
CA ALA A 129 7.72 -4.34 9.07
C ALA A 129 8.56 -5.26 9.98
N LEU A 130 7.96 -6.38 10.45
CA LEU A 130 8.69 -7.39 11.22
C LEU A 130 9.84 -8.00 10.42
N ARG A 131 9.64 -8.27 9.12
CA ARG A 131 10.72 -8.80 8.25
C ARG A 131 11.88 -7.81 8.13
N LEU A 132 11.62 -6.51 8.02
CA LEU A 132 12.66 -5.49 8.02
C LEU A 132 13.47 -5.49 9.32
N ALA A 133 12.81 -5.60 10.48
CA ALA A 133 13.48 -5.71 11.77
C ALA A 133 14.31 -7.00 11.90
N GLU A 134 13.81 -8.13 11.39
CA GLU A 134 14.57 -9.38 11.33
C GLU A 134 15.84 -9.25 10.48
N VAL A 135 15.72 -8.68 9.27
CA VAL A 135 16.87 -8.44 8.38
C VAL A 135 17.87 -7.49 9.01
N ALA A 136 17.40 -6.42 9.67
CA ALA A 136 18.31 -5.51 10.36
C ALA A 136 19.16 -6.25 11.42
N ARG A 137 18.54 -7.16 12.19
CA ARG A 137 19.24 -7.98 13.17
C ARG A 137 20.20 -8.98 12.52
N GLU A 138 19.79 -9.66 11.46
CA GLU A 138 20.60 -10.62 10.72
C GLU A 138 21.87 -9.98 10.13
N GLU A 139 21.72 -8.75 9.61
CA GLU A 139 22.78 -8.00 8.92
C GLU A 139 23.54 -7.02 9.85
N ASN A 140 23.25 -7.02 11.16
CA ASN A 140 23.78 -6.06 12.12
C ASN A 140 23.58 -4.60 11.69
N PHE A 141 22.44 -4.30 11.08
CA PHE A 141 22.04 -2.96 10.68
C PHE A 141 21.40 -2.23 11.86
N ASP A 142 21.95 -1.06 12.19
CA ASP A 142 21.46 -0.23 13.29
C ASP A 142 20.23 0.57 12.83
N LEU A 143 19.05 0.21 13.32
CA LEU A 143 17.78 0.86 13.01
C LEU A 143 17.68 2.29 13.57
N ASP A 144 18.40 2.63 14.64
CA ASP A 144 18.37 3.97 15.23
C ASP A 144 18.98 5.03 14.29
N GLN A 145 19.65 4.59 13.22
CA GLN A 145 20.14 5.48 12.17
C GLN A 145 19.06 5.91 11.16
N ILE A 146 17.87 5.32 11.24
CA ILE A 146 16.70 5.72 10.45
C ILE A 146 15.84 6.61 11.34
N PRO A 147 15.57 7.88 10.99
CA PRO A 147 14.74 8.78 11.81
C PRO A 147 13.25 8.45 11.67
N LEU A 148 12.90 7.16 11.66
CA LEU A 148 11.53 6.68 11.51
C LEU A 148 10.73 6.97 12.78
N ARG A 149 9.72 7.82 12.67
CA ARG A 149 8.84 8.19 13.79
C ARG A 149 7.42 7.64 13.67
N LEU A 150 7.05 7.16 12.48
CA LEU A 150 5.68 6.74 12.18
C LEU A 150 5.66 5.54 11.24
N ALA A 151 4.82 4.55 11.55
CA ALA A 151 4.49 3.46 10.65
C ALA A 151 2.97 3.37 10.48
N ILE A 152 2.50 3.35 9.23
CA ILE A 152 1.11 3.09 8.87
C ILE A 152 1.03 1.67 8.34
N HIS A 153 0.25 0.83 8.99
CA HIS A 153 0.09 -0.57 8.62
C HIS A 153 -1.28 -0.83 8.00
N ALA A 154 -1.29 -1.56 6.88
CA ALA A 154 -2.50 -1.95 6.17
C ALA A 154 -2.32 -3.31 5.46
N GLY A 155 -3.44 -3.87 4.97
CA GLY A 155 -3.46 -5.05 4.12
C GLY A 155 -3.65 -6.39 4.84
N GLU A 156 -3.40 -6.46 6.14
CA GLU A 156 -3.58 -7.67 6.96
C GLU A 156 -3.80 -7.32 8.43
N PRO A 157 -4.36 -8.21 9.26
CA PRO A 157 -4.40 -8.04 10.71
C PRO A 157 -2.98 -7.94 11.28
N GLY A 158 -2.74 -6.95 12.13
CA GLY A 158 -1.38 -6.71 12.56
C GLY A 158 -1.27 -6.11 13.95
N ALA A 159 -0.95 -4.84 14.05
CA ALA A 159 -0.60 -4.15 15.29
C ALA A 159 -1.66 -4.23 16.42
N ASN A 160 -2.91 -4.55 16.07
CA ASN A 160 -3.98 -4.81 17.04
C ASN A 160 -4.01 -6.26 17.55
N VAL A 161 -3.21 -7.17 16.97
CA VAL A 161 -3.07 -8.55 17.45
C VAL A 161 -1.97 -8.58 18.50
N PRO A 162 -2.26 -9.01 19.76
CA PRO A 162 -1.31 -8.94 20.87
C PRO A 162 0.06 -9.56 20.58
N ALA A 163 0.10 -10.72 19.92
CA ALA A 163 1.35 -11.38 19.55
C ALA A 163 2.18 -10.59 18.52
N THR A 164 1.53 -9.87 17.59
CA THR A 164 2.21 -9.03 16.62
C THR A 164 2.71 -7.73 17.28
N LYS A 165 1.89 -7.15 18.15
CA LYS A 165 2.25 -5.94 18.88
C LYS A 165 3.52 -6.14 19.72
N GLN A 166 3.61 -7.23 20.49
CA GLN A 166 4.80 -7.58 21.29
C GLN A 166 6.08 -7.75 20.47
N ARG A 167 5.96 -8.13 19.19
CA ARG A 167 7.12 -8.29 18.30
C ARG A 167 7.52 -6.99 17.60
N SER A 168 6.65 -5.98 17.65
CA SER A 168 6.86 -4.68 17.00
C SER A 168 7.38 -3.60 17.95
N GLU A 169 7.26 -3.84 19.26
CA GLU A 169 7.83 -3.04 20.34
C GLU A 169 9.25 -3.52 20.69
#